data_40e39da40f09127dd180e3cad505b01f
#
_entry.id   40e39da40f09127dd180e3cad505b01f
#
_cell.length_a   1.000
_cell.length_b   1.000
_cell.length_c   1.000
_cell.angle_alpha   90.00
_cell.angle_beta   90.00
_cell.angle_gamma   90.00
#
_symmetry.space_group_name_H-M   'P 1'
#
loop_
_entity.id
_entity.type
_entity.pdbx_description
1 polymer ?
#
loop_
_entity_poly.entity_id
_entity_poly.type
_entity_poly.pdbx_seq_one_letter_code
_entity_poly.pdbx_strand_id
1 'polypeptide(L)'
;MKRFYQYTITGLLSMAFLATSCEKEEPDFYDKNENGVYFDYAGQEEFQTSVNFADHVLGNPQELKVELDVKLLGYLMENDRKAVLKTKPVEGYPEATVTIPDVVFTAEESEKKVEITVARPQERDTEYAVCLYFDADDAQSQLGHGIKGKEEFVIYVEETYTPAWTDYDWFVMYIGTWTVDKHIFFINLTQDNNYASVSKLNDYYTVLNYNLIAVNALRQQRVENPDEPVTINIPFTSDNYYAKPPYWGESHDKYLGNYSSGLFASLASAAGANTTNEFELLGDESAVTDLHKTAVKAMMSQYNNYFGLWGLTGNMYKSYNWTPMYAEMEYDVVKPYHWENTYAYGAGDMISQYYGEYSEEKYKFMIKTWLEKQGTENFVLIQMFPVCLSTYDWWSAEWDSTIGGEDQIKECYKAFKAAYDAAPAGTYSFTFPELNIE
;
A
#
# COMPACT_ATOMS: atom_id res chain seq x y z
N MET A 1 51.75 72.24 6.93
CA MET A 1 52.40 71.31 7.89
C MET A 1 51.49 70.21 8.49
N LYS A 2 50.16 70.38 8.66
CA LYS A 2 49.27 69.29 9.20
C LYS A 2 49.02 68.11 8.28
N ARG A 3 49.13 68.24 6.96
CA ARG A 3 48.89 67.14 6.03
C ARG A 3 50.14 66.16 5.85
N PHE A 4 51.31 66.67 6.14
CA PHE A 4 52.54 65.89 6.04
C PHE A 4 52.72 64.91 7.23
N TYR A 5 52.19 65.27 8.38
CA TYR A 5 52.19 64.37 9.58
C TYR A 5 51.20 63.21 9.50
N GLN A 6 50.09 63.40 8.78
CA GLN A 6 49.12 62.30 8.63
C GLN A 6 49.60 61.18 7.72
N TYR A 7 50.34 61.51 6.66
CA TYR A 7 50.86 60.46 5.72
C TYR A 7 52.07 59.75 6.30
N THR A 8 52.86 60.38 7.17
CA THR A 8 53.99 59.68 7.83
C THR A 8 53.54 58.74 8.95
N ILE A 9 52.47 59.07 9.67
CA ILE A 9 51.94 58.16 10.70
C ILE A 9 51.20 56.98 10.06
N THR A 10 50.46 57.17 8.95
CA THR A 10 49.81 56.07 8.24
C THR A 10 50.81 55.16 7.55
N GLY A 11 51.91 55.70 7.01
CA GLY A 11 52.98 54.89 6.43
C GLY A 11 53.77 54.07 7.45
N LEU A 12 53.99 54.60 8.66
CA LEU A 12 54.68 53.88 9.76
C LEU A 12 53.75 52.81 10.39
N LEU A 13 52.40 53.05 10.48
CA LEU A 13 51.47 51.99 10.94
C LEU A 13 51.35 50.84 9.90
N SER A 14 51.35 51.15 8.61
CA SER A 14 51.30 50.12 7.59
C SER A 14 52.59 49.29 7.51
N MET A 15 53.76 49.87 7.78
CA MET A 15 54.99 49.10 7.91
C MET A 15 55.05 48.26 9.19
N ALA A 16 54.43 48.68 10.29
CA ALA A 16 54.37 47.92 11.52
C ALA A 16 53.48 46.68 11.40
N PHE A 17 52.40 46.76 10.58
CA PHE A 17 51.55 45.59 10.30
C PHE A 17 52.19 44.60 9.33
N LEU A 18 53.12 45.01 8.50
CA LEU A 18 53.85 44.10 7.59
C LEU A 18 55.02 43.39 8.31
N ALA A 19 55.42 43.85 9.46
CA ALA A 19 56.53 43.21 10.21
C ALA A 19 56.07 42.14 11.23
N THR A 20 54.77 42.04 11.53
CA THR A 20 54.23 41.02 12.45
C THR A 20 53.59 39.83 11.76
N SER A 21 53.63 39.75 10.42
CA SER A 21 53.00 38.65 9.69
C SER A 21 53.99 37.60 9.12
N CYS A 22 55.20 37.60 9.61
CA CYS A 22 56.12 36.50 9.40
C CYS A 22 56.57 35.94 10.76
N GLU A 23 55.69 35.30 11.50
CA GLU A 23 56.16 34.12 12.20
C GLU A 23 56.60 33.18 11.08
N LYS A 24 57.89 33.03 10.90
CA LYS A 24 58.44 31.90 10.18
C LYS A 24 57.99 30.72 11.03
N GLU A 25 56.92 30.02 10.63
CA GLU A 25 56.84 28.61 10.97
C GLU A 25 58.20 28.06 10.54
N GLU A 26 58.98 27.65 11.53
CA GLU A 26 60.20 26.87 11.22
C GLU A 26 59.69 25.73 10.34
N PRO A 27 60.28 25.51 9.18
CA PRO A 27 59.89 24.35 8.37
C PRO A 27 60.07 23.14 9.32
N ASP A 28 58.98 22.43 9.60
CA ASP A 28 59.08 21.17 10.30
C ASP A 28 60.15 20.36 9.56
N PHE A 29 61.31 20.19 10.22
CA PHE A 29 62.35 19.39 9.64
C PHE A 29 61.88 17.96 9.68
N TYR A 30 61.41 17.52 8.56
CA TYR A 30 60.99 16.15 8.35
C TYR A 30 62.18 15.22 8.67
N ASP A 31 62.07 14.42 9.73
CA ASP A 31 63.10 13.39 9.99
C ASP A 31 62.96 12.32 8.94
N LYS A 32 64.00 12.18 8.11
CA LYS A 32 64.05 11.21 7.01
C LYS A 32 63.87 9.75 7.47
N ASN A 33 63.97 9.49 8.76
CA ASN A 33 63.83 8.16 9.34
C ASN A 33 62.38 7.91 9.88
N GLU A 34 61.52 8.93 9.90
CA GLU A 34 60.15 8.79 10.33
C GLU A 34 59.25 8.60 9.10
N ASN A 35 58.61 7.42 9.04
CA ASN A 35 57.54 7.14 8.08
C ASN A 35 56.23 7.10 8.87
N GLY A 36 55.29 7.96 8.48
CA GLY A 36 54.00 8.02 9.13
C GLY A 36 52.86 7.67 8.18
N VAL A 37 51.66 7.44 8.73
CA VAL A 37 50.44 7.14 7.97
C VAL A 37 49.35 8.12 8.35
N TYR A 38 48.57 8.56 7.37
CA TYR A 38 47.49 9.52 7.56
C TYR A 38 46.35 9.30 6.54
N PHE A 39 45.15 9.79 6.88
CA PHE A 39 44.04 9.83 5.96
C PHE A 39 44.19 11.01 5.01
N ASP A 40 44.06 10.77 3.69
CA ASP A 40 44.16 11.83 2.69
C ASP A 40 42.80 12.31 2.25
N TYR A 41 42.48 13.52 2.62
CA TYR A 41 41.25 14.22 2.21
C TYR A 41 41.64 15.50 1.48
N ALA A 42 42.05 15.37 0.24
CA ALA A 42 42.38 16.52 -0.59
C ALA A 42 41.17 17.43 -0.75
N GLY A 43 41.17 18.56 -0.06
CA GLY A 43 40.18 19.63 -0.19
C GLY A 43 38.91 19.50 0.70
N GLN A 44 38.88 18.54 1.64
CA GLN A 44 37.82 18.51 2.67
C GLN A 44 38.32 19.17 3.96
N GLU A 45 37.45 20.02 4.54
CA GLU A 45 37.76 20.66 5.84
C GLU A 45 37.54 19.73 7.03
N GLU A 46 36.75 18.66 6.83
CA GLU A 46 36.37 17.71 7.86
C GLU A 46 36.75 16.27 7.47
N PHE A 47 37.39 15.55 8.43
CA PHE A 47 37.77 14.16 8.27
C PHE A 47 36.61 13.25 8.72
N GLN A 48 35.54 13.27 7.98
CA GLN A 48 34.35 12.50 8.28
C GLN A 48 33.56 12.14 7.03
N THR A 49 32.75 11.09 7.15
CA THR A 49 31.74 10.74 6.16
C THR A 49 30.48 10.23 6.85
N SER A 50 29.36 10.29 6.14
CA SER A 50 28.09 9.76 6.61
C SER A 50 27.60 8.69 5.65
N VAL A 51 27.02 7.62 6.20
CA VAL A 51 26.42 6.50 5.48
C VAL A 51 24.99 6.34 5.96
N ASN A 52 24.03 6.53 5.05
CA ASN A 52 22.63 6.29 5.36
C ASN A 52 22.13 5.03 4.64
N PHE A 53 21.75 4.01 5.41
CA PHE A 53 21.22 2.76 4.88
C PHE A 53 19.86 2.96 4.20
N ALA A 54 19.14 4.03 4.50
CA ALA A 54 17.90 4.38 3.83
C ALA A 54 18.09 4.70 2.32
N ASP A 55 19.31 5.10 1.90
CA ASP A 55 19.64 5.32 0.50
C ASP A 55 19.88 4.00 -0.28
N HIS A 56 19.95 2.88 0.43
CA HIS A 56 20.32 1.56 -0.09
C HIS A 56 19.26 0.49 0.20
N VAL A 57 17.98 0.81 -0.02
CA VAL A 57 16.86 -0.11 0.25
C VAL A 57 16.89 -1.35 -0.63
N LEU A 58 17.26 -1.19 -1.92
CA LEU A 58 17.33 -2.31 -2.85
C LEU A 58 18.39 -3.33 -2.43
N GLY A 59 17.98 -4.60 -2.38
CA GLY A 59 18.86 -5.68 -1.94
C GLY A 59 18.99 -5.79 -0.42
N ASN A 60 18.41 -4.86 0.34
CA ASN A 60 18.42 -4.85 1.82
C ASN A 60 19.80 -5.16 2.41
N PRO A 61 20.88 -4.43 2.02
CA PRO A 61 22.23 -4.75 2.44
C PRO A 61 22.34 -4.66 3.96
N GLN A 62 22.97 -5.66 4.57
CA GLN A 62 23.26 -5.65 5.99
C GLN A 62 24.58 -4.95 6.31
N GLU A 63 25.37 -4.71 5.27
CA GLU A 63 26.66 -4.06 5.35
C GLU A 63 26.87 -3.18 4.12
N LEU A 64 27.53 -2.05 4.31
CA LEU A 64 27.97 -1.15 3.25
C LEU A 64 29.49 -0.97 3.34
N LYS A 65 30.09 -0.59 2.23
CA LYS A 65 31.54 -0.39 2.13
C LYS A 65 31.84 1.10 2.01
N VAL A 66 32.75 1.55 2.85
CA VAL A 66 33.31 2.91 2.84
C VAL A 66 34.76 2.84 2.45
N GLU A 67 35.13 3.46 1.35
CA GLU A 67 36.49 3.50 0.85
C GLU A 67 37.17 4.76 1.34
N LEU A 68 38.33 4.59 2.01
CA LEU A 68 39.11 5.68 2.59
C LEU A 68 40.46 5.76 1.90
N ASP A 69 40.85 6.96 1.48
CA ASP A 69 42.19 7.21 0.94
C ASP A 69 43.18 7.40 2.06
N VAL A 70 44.24 6.58 2.05
CA VAL A 70 45.30 6.58 3.08
C VAL A 70 46.63 6.78 2.39
N LYS A 71 47.48 7.65 2.94
CA LYS A 71 48.81 7.94 2.39
C LYS A 71 49.90 7.80 3.46
N LEU A 72 51.09 7.54 2.94
CA LEU A 72 52.31 7.54 3.70
C LEU A 72 53.00 8.90 3.65
N LEU A 73 53.47 9.34 4.81
CA LEU A 73 54.42 10.40 4.97
C LEU A 73 55.79 9.76 5.02
N GLY A 74 56.72 10.16 4.18
CA GLY A 74 58.08 9.64 4.22
C GLY A 74 58.57 9.09 2.89
N TYR A 75 59.55 8.22 2.95
CA TYR A 75 60.19 7.60 1.81
C TYR A 75 59.62 6.21 1.51
N LEU A 76 59.64 5.79 0.29
CA LEU A 76 59.40 4.41 -0.08
C LEU A 76 60.51 3.53 0.53
N MET A 77 60.12 2.41 1.09
CA MET A 77 61.02 1.47 1.79
C MET A 77 61.18 0.20 0.97
N GLU A 78 62.17 -0.56 1.27
CA GLU A 78 62.45 -1.85 0.55
C GLU A 78 61.52 -2.98 0.99
N ASN A 79 60.80 -2.80 2.11
CA ASN A 79 59.91 -3.83 2.70
C ASN A 79 58.47 -3.34 2.89
N ASP A 80 57.55 -4.32 2.94
CA ASP A 80 56.19 -4.06 3.32
C ASP A 80 56.06 -3.48 4.75
N ARG A 81 55.10 -2.62 4.98
CA ARG A 81 54.91 -1.93 6.25
C ARG A 81 53.46 -2.01 6.68
N LYS A 82 53.24 -2.49 7.90
CA LYS A 82 51.89 -2.57 8.48
C LYS A 82 51.60 -1.29 9.26
N ALA A 83 50.43 -0.69 8.99
CA ALA A 83 49.82 0.31 9.84
C ALA A 83 48.73 -0.36 10.70
N VAL A 84 48.64 0.02 11.95
CA VAL A 84 47.60 -0.47 12.85
C VAL A 84 46.50 0.55 12.90
N LEU A 85 45.34 0.18 12.28
CA LEU A 85 44.13 0.97 12.31
C LEU A 85 43.20 0.44 13.39
N LYS A 86 42.69 1.31 14.26
CA LYS A 86 41.80 1.00 15.38
C LYS A 86 40.55 1.88 15.37
N THR A 87 39.59 1.52 16.20
CA THR A 87 38.40 2.31 16.49
C THR A 87 38.41 2.89 17.90
N LYS A 88 37.73 4.01 18.05
CA LYS A 88 37.35 4.55 19.36
C LYS A 88 35.95 5.16 19.29
N PRO A 89 35.20 5.21 20.41
CA PRO A 89 33.86 5.81 20.41
C PRO A 89 33.93 7.33 20.16
N VAL A 90 32.84 7.85 19.61
CA VAL A 90 32.62 9.29 19.42
C VAL A 90 31.67 9.78 20.51
N GLU A 91 32.04 10.87 21.19
CA GLU A 91 31.22 11.40 22.27
C GLU A 91 29.84 11.83 21.79
N GLY A 92 28.79 11.40 22.48
CA GLY A 92 27.40 11.74 22.17
C GLY A 92 26.70 10.79 21.22
N TYR A 93 27.39 9.79 20.66
CA TYR A 93 26.84 8.82 19.71
C TYR A 93 26.97 7.39 20.23
N PRO A 94 25.99 6.51 19.98
CA PRO A 94 26.19 5.08 20.10
C PRO A 94 27.25 4.60 19.10
N GLU A 95 28.01 3.58 19.47
CA GLU A 95 29.11 3.11 18.64
C GLU A 95 28.61 2.35 17.40
N ALA A 96 29.08 2.77 16.23
CA ALA A 96 28.83 2.06 14.96
C ALA A 96 29.69 0.80 14.88
N THR A 97 29.12 -0.30 14.40
CA THR A 97 29.84 -1.56 14.18
C THR A 97 30.55 -1.53 12.84
N VAL A 98 31.86 -1.66 12.85
CA VAL A 98 32.68 -1.70 11.65
C VAL A 98 33.63 -2.89 11.64
N THR A 99 33.97 -3.36 10.44
CA THR A 99 35.06 -4.33 10.23
C THR A 99 36.19 -3.64 9.50
N ILE A 100 37.36 -3.66 10.09
CA ILE A 100 38.60 -3.02 9.61
C ILE A 100 39.50 -4.08 8.99
N PRO A 101 39.97 -3.91 7.74
CA PRO A 101 40.97 -4.80 7.14
C PRO A 101 42.37 -4.54 7.72
N ASP A 102 43.30 -5.48 7.50
CA ASP A 102 44.69 -5.22 7.70
C ASP A 102 45.23 -4.18 6.70
N VAL A 103 45.86 -3.14 7.20
CA VAL A 103 46.44 -2.08 6.38
C VAL A 103 47.94 -2.32 6.21
N VAL A 104 48.31 -2.87 5.05
CA VAL A 104 49.70 -3.15 4.72
C VAL A 104 50.05 -2.42 3.45
N PHE A 105 51.07 -1.58 3.46
CA PHE A 105 51.64 -0.94 2.31
C PHE A 105 52.82 -1.78 1.79
N THR A 106 52.82 -2.12 0.51
CA THR A 106 53.97 -2.77 -0.12
C THR A 106 55.13 -1.79 -0.23
N ALA A 107 56.32 -2.29 -0.58
CA ALA A 107 57.53 -1.48 -0.68
C ALA A 107 57.40 -0.28 -1.64
N GLU A 108 56.60 -0.43 -2.70
CA GLU A 108 56.40 0.58 -3.75
C GLU A 108 55.14 1.45 -3.53
N GLU A 109 54.29 1.14 -2.57
CA GLU A 109 53.07 1.90 -2.32
C GLU A 109 53.30 3.08 -1.37
N SER A 110 52.85 4.27 -1.82
CA SER A 110 52.79 5.50 -1.00
C SER A 110 51.32 5.92 -0.67
N GLU A 111 50.38 5.32 -1.32
CA GLU A 111 48.95 5.57 -1.14
C GLU A 111 48.15 4.29 -1.31
N LYS A 112 47.02 4.19 -0.62
CA LYS A 112 46.17 3.00 -0.63
C LYS A 112 44.74 3.39 -0.34
N LYS A 113 43.82 2.69 -0.98
CA LYS A 113 42.40 2.69 -0.60
C LYS A 113 42.13 1.60 0.41
N VAL A 114 41.59 1.99 1.56
CA VAL A 114 41.22 1.09 2.64
C VAL A 114 39.70 0.98 2.69
N GLU A 115 39.19 -0.21 2.47
CA GLU A 115 37.77 -0.50 2.47
C GLU A 115 37.31 -0.88 3.88
N ILE A 116 36.50 -0.04 4.51
CA ILE A 116 35.87 -0.29 5.82
C ILE A 116 34.48 -0.84 5.56
N THR A 117 34.16 -2.00 6.13
CA THR A 117 32.81 -2.55 6.11
C THR A 117 32.03 -2.02 7.31
N VAL A 118 30.89 -1.37 7.04
CA VAL A 118 30.02 -0.76 8.04
C VAL A 118 28.76 -1.59 8.15
N ALA A 119 28.41 -2.07 9.33
CA ALA A 119 27.20 -2.84 9.56
C ALA A 119 25.97 -1.92 9.66
N ARG A 120 24.80 -2.43 9.23
CA ARG A 120 23.53 -1.72 9.38
C ARG A 120 23.23 -1.43 10.85
N PRO A 121 22.76 -0.22 11.20
CA PRO A 121 22.40 0.12 12.57
C PRO A 121 21.24 -0.74 13.08
N GLN A 122 21.19 -0.99 14.38
CA GLN A 122 20.15 -1.81 14.99
C GLN A 122 18.80 -1.07 15.12
N GLU A 123 18.86 0.26 15.29
CA GLU A 123 17.67 1.11 15.47
C GLU A 123 17.62 2.15 14.36
N ARG A 124 16.45 2.28 13.74
CA ARG A 124 16.17 3.36 12.80
C ARG A 124 16.10 4.70 13.51
N ASP A 125 16.31 5.77 12.77
CA ASP A 125 16.23 7.15 13.26
C ASP A 125 17.23 7.44 14.41
N THR A 126 18.29 6.64 14.51
CA THR A 126 19.38 6.81 15.45
C THR A 126 20.69 6.89 14.68
N GLU A 127 21.44 7.97 14.90
CA GLU A 127 22.75 8.15 14.31
C GLU A 127 23.82 7.51 15.20
N TYR A 128 24.59 6.59 14.64
CA TYR A 128 25.73 5.92 15.23
C TYR A 128 27.02 6.55 14.70
N ALA A 129 28.09 6.51 15.47
CA ALA A 129 29.38 6.99 15.00
C ALA A 129 30.54 6.14 15.51
N VAL A 130 31.59 6.13 14.72
CA VAL A 130 32.87 5.51 15.10
C VAL A 130 34.03 6.37 14.60
N CYS A 131 35.03 6.57 15.41
CA CYS A 131 36.25 7.21 14.98
C CYS A 131 37.32 6.16 14.69
N LEU A 132 37.82 6.14 13.48
CA LEU A 132 38.97 5.36 13.04
C LEU A 132 40.23 6.16 13.38
N TYR A 133 41.29 5.52 13.86
CA TYR A 133 42.56 6.17 14.08
C TYR A 133 43.72 5.23 13.84
N PHE A 134 44.85 5.78 13.37
CA PHE A 134 46.12 5.02 13.29
C PHE A 134 46.81 5.03 14.62
N ASP A 135 47.06 3.83 15.18
CA ASP A 135 47.77 3.66 16.42
C ASP A 135 49.25 3.41 16.13
N ALA A 136 50.03 4.49 16.06
CA ALA A 136 51.46 4.44 15.82
C ALA A 136 52.26 3.85 16.99
N ASP A 137 51.68 3.89 18.21
CA ASP A 137 52.32 3.36 19.41
C ASP A 137 52.08 1.86 19.64
N ASP A 138 51.20 1.25 18.82
CA ASP A 138 50.96 -0.19 18.86
C ASP A 138 52.22 -0.97 18.46
N ALA A 139 52.56 -2.00 19.22
CA ALA A 139 53.78 -2.82 19.00
C ALA A 139 53.80 -3.54 17.62
N GLN A 140 52.63 -3.64 16.93
CA GLN A 140 52.54 -4.22 15.61
C GLN A 140 52.62 -3.16 14.49
N SER A 141 52.58 -1.87 14.82
CA SER A 141 52.74 -0.80 13.86
C SER A 141 54.17 -0.69 13.41
N GLN A 142 54.36 -0.64 12.11
CA GLN A 142 55.68 -0.40 11.49
C GLN A 142 55.77 1.03 10.91
N LEU A 143 54.71 1.82 11.15
CA LEU A 143 54.62 3.21 10.73
C LEU A 143 54.33 4.08 11.94
N GLY A 144 54.98 5.22 11.98
CA GLY A 144 54.83 6.22 13.02
C GLY A 144 53.66 7.17 12.75
N HIS A 145 53.62 8.25 13.51
CA HIS A 145 52.66 9.31 13.36
C HIS A 145 52.74 9.99 12.00
N GLY A 146 51.62 10.22 11.39
CA GLY A 146 51.50 10.90 10.11
C GLY A 146 51.40 12.43 10.27
N ILE A 147 50.56 13.03 9.42
CA ILE A 147 50.30 14.47 9.50
C ILE A 147 49.36 14.75 10.67
N LYS A 148 49.79 15.58 11.62
CA LYS A 148 49.01 15.97 12.79
C LYS A 148 47.64 16.50 12.36
N GLY A 149 46.58 15.95 12.98
CA GLY A 149 45.19 16.28 12.68
C GLY A 149 44.61 15.52 11.48
N LYS A 150 45.40 14.63 10.82
CA LYS A 150 44.96 13.75 9.74
C LYS A 150 45.05 12.25 10.11
N GLU A 151 45.21 11.96 11.36
CA GLU A 151 45.35 10.58 11.86
C GLU A 151 44.06 9.93 12.28
N GLU A 152 42.99 10.73 12.34
CA GLU A 152 41.64 10.31 12.74
C GLU A 152 40.63 10.58 11.66
N PHE A 153 39.61 9.68 11.56
CA PHE A 153 38.50 9.79 10.64
C PHE A 153 37.20 9.30 11.25
N VAL A 154 36.12 10.06 11.14
CA VAL A 154 34.82 9.70 11.74
C VAL A 154 33.87 9.18 10.65
N ILE A 155 33.24 8.04 10.92
CA ILE A 155 32.16 7.51 10.11
C ILE A 155 30.89 7.61 10.92
N TYR A 156 29.90 8.36 10.41
CA TYR A 156 28.54 8.40 10.90
C TYR A 156 27.69 7.40 10.13
N VAL A 157 26.82 6.69 10.84
CA VAL A 157 26.00 5.60 10.28
C VAL A 157 24.59 5.75 10.77
N GLU A 158 23.65 5.80 9.86
CA GLU A 158 22.24 5.91 10.19
C GLU A 158 21.35 5.09 9.23
N GLU A 159 20.11 4.87 9.62
CA GLU A 159 19.01 4.45 8.76
C GLU A 159 17.82 5.37 9.01
N THR A 160 17.87 6.57 8.43
CA THR A 160 16.90 7.64 8.62
C THR A 160 16.19 7.96 7.32
N TYR A 161 14.87 7.81 7.31
CA TYR A 161 14.03 8.03 6.14
C TYR A 161 13.38 9.41 6.21
N THR A 162 13.56 10.18 5.17
CA THR A 162 12.88 11.48 5.04
C THR A 162 11.59 11.33 4.23
N PRO A 163 10.44 11.88 4.71
CA PRO A 163 9.19 11.86 3.95
C PRO A 163 9.35 12.44 2.55
N ALA A 164 9.00 11.64 1.54
CA ALA A 164 9.10 12.04 0.14
C ALA A 164 7.88 12.84 -0.34
N TRP A 165 6.77 12.82 0.42
CA TRP A 165 5.55 13.60 0.18
C TRP A 165 4.78 13.88 1.46
N THR A 166 3.82 14.80 1.39
CA THR A 166 2.94 15.19 2.49
C THR A 166 1.50 14.82 2.18
N ASP A 167 0.63 14.84 3.19
CA ASP A 167 -0.80 14.53 3.03
C ASP A 167 -1.56 15.57 2.18
N TYR A 168 -0.93 16.69 1.84
CA TYR A 168 -1.51 17.76 1.01
C TYR A 168 -1.21 17.57 -0.49
N ASP A 169 -0.35 16.63 -0.85
CA ASP A 169 -0.02 16.37 -2.24
C ASP A 169 -1.17 15.69 -2.97
N TRP A 170 -1.43 16.09 -4.22
CA TRP A 170 -2.57 15.61 -5.00
C TRP A 170 -2.58 14.09 -5.21
N PHE A 171 -1.41 13.50 -5.31
CA PHE A 171 -1.26 12.07 -5.59
C PHE A 171 -1.48 11.18 -4.36
N VAL A 172 -1.65 11.75 -3.17
CA VAL A 172 -1.99 11.00 -1.95
C VAL A 172 -3.31 10.23 -2.12
N MET A 173 -4.25 10.76 -2.91
CA MET A 173 -5.48 10.06 -3.24
C MET A 173 -5.26 8.73 -4.02
N TYR A 174 -4.09 8.53 -4.62
CA TYR A 174 -3.71 7.33 -5.35
C TYR A 174 -2.78 6.41 -4.57
N ILE A 175 -1.75 6.96 -3.94
CA ILE A 175 -0.72 6.17 -3.25
C ILE A 175 -0.82 6.21 -1.73
N GLY A 176 -1.71 7.04 -1.19
CA GLY A 176 -1.97 7.19 0.24
C GLY A 176 -0.89 7.98 0.98
N THR A 177 -1.11 8.19 2.28
CA THR A 177 -0.19 8.86 3.19
C THR A 177 1.18 8.17 3.21
N TRP A 178 2.25 8.97 3.30
CA TRP A 178 3.61 8.45 3.38
C TRP A 178 3.87 7.72 4.69
N THR A 179 4.53 6.58 4.61
CA THR A 179 5.12 5.85 5.76
C THR A 179 6.43 5.21 5.29
N VAL A 180 7.33 4.92 6.23
CA VAL A 180 8.60 4.24 5.92
C VAL A 180 8.36 2.91 5.22
N ASP A 181 7.44 2.09 5.73
CA ASP A 181 7.15 0.77 5.15
C ASP A 181 6.58 0.90 3.73
N LYS A 182 5.73 1.90 3.48
CA LYS A 182 5.22 2.19 2.13
C LYS A 182 6.34 2.67 1.20
N HIS A 183 7.25 3.48 1.70
CA HIS A 183 8.42 3.94 0.94
C HIS A 183 9.30 2.76 0.51
N ILE A 184 9.66 1.90 1.45
CA ILE A 184 10.43 0.67 1.20
C ILE A 184 9.67 -0.25 0.22
N PHE A 185 8.36 -0.41 0.42
CA PHE A 185 7.51 -1.20 -0.47
C PHE A 185 7.56 -0.69 -1.92
N PHE A 186 7.41 0.63 -2.14
CA PHE A 186 7.48 1.19 -3.49
C PHE A 186 8.85 1.09 -4.12
N ILE A 187 9.94 1.27 -3.38
CA ILE A 187 11.30 1.07 -3.89
C ILE A 187 11.47 -0.37 -4.39
N ASN A 188 11.07 -1.34 -3.57
CA ASN A 188 11.17 -2.76 -3.94
C ASN A 188 10.24 -3.13 -5.10
N LEU A 189 9.04 -2.56 -5.14
CA LEU A 189 8.06 -2.82 -6.19
C LEU A 189 8.51 -2.27 -7.55
N THR A 190 9.04 -1.05 -7.54
CA THR A 190 9.48 -0.35 -8.76
C THR A 190 10.92 -0.68 -9.15
N GLN A 191 11.70 -1.29 -8.27
CA GLN A 191 13.14 -1.50 -8.39
C GLN A 191 13.90 -0.18 -8.64
N ASP A 192 13.47 0.90 -7.97
CA ASP A 192 13.96 2.24 -8.21
C ASP A 192 13.99 3.06 -6.91
N ASN A 193 15.19 3.35 -6.41
CA ASN A 193 15.36 4.21 -5.24
C ASN A 193 14.83 5.65 -5.45
N ASN A 194 14.74 6.09 -6.70
CA ASN A 194 14.25 7.42 -7.07
C ASN A 194 12.79 7.42 -7.55
N TYR A 195 11.99 6.41 -7.22
CA TYR A 195 10.58 6.35 -7.62
C TYR A 195 9.80 7.61 -7.20
N ALA A 196 10.11 8.19 -6.05
CA ALA A 196 9.45 9.37 -5.48
C ALA A 196 10.07 10.71 -5.90
N SER A 197 10.88 10.74 -6.98
CA SER A 197 11.39 12.02 -7.49
C SER A 197 10.25 12.96 -7.91
N VAL A 198 10.47 14.26 -7.76
CA VAL A 198 9.46 15.31 -8.07
C VAL A 198 8.89 15.16 -9.48
N SER A 199 9.73 14.81 -10.47
CA SER A 199 9.28 14.61 -11.85
C SER A 199 8.32 13.42 -12.00
N LYS A 200 8.55 12.32 -11.28
CA LYS A 200 7.71 11.13 -11.33
C LYS A 200 6.40 11.30 -10.58
N LEU A 201 6.45 11.89 -9.37
CA LEU A 201 5.25 12.13 -8.57
C LEU A 201 4.35 13.23 -9.16
N ASN A 202 4.87 14.12 -10.00
CA ASN A 202 4.06 15.09 -10.73
C ASN A 202 3.50 14.55 -12.06
N ASP A 203 3.92 13.38 -12.51
CA ASP A 203 3.36 12.72 -13.69
C ASP A 203 2.16 11.84 -13.31
N TYR A 204 0.98 12.24 -13.78
CA TYR A 204 -0.29 11.56 -13.48
C TYR A 204 -0.26 10.07 -13.84
N TYR A 205 0.25 9.75 -15.03
CA TYR A 205 0.27 8.35 -15.50
C TYR A 205 1.25 7.48 -14.73
N THR A 206 2.36 8.04 -14.29
CA THR A 206 3.32 7.35 -13.42
C THR A 206 2.68 7.04 -12.06
N VAL A 207 2.02 8.00 -11.42
CA VAL A 207 1.33 7.81 -10.15
C VAL A 207 0.22 6.78 -10.26
N LEU A 208 -0.57 6.85 -11.33
CA LEU A 208 -1.64 5.89 -11.59
C LEU A 208 -1.09 4.46 -11.78
N ASN A 209 0.03 4.32 -12.50
CA ASN A 209 0.70 3.03 -12.63
C ASN A 209 1.24 2.53 -11.28
N TYR A 210 1.80 3.41 -10.44
CA TYR A 210 2.22 3.04 -9.09
C TYR A 210 1.06 2.51 -8.25
N ASN A 211 -0.10 3.18 -8.30
CA ASN A 211 -1.30 2.69 -7.64
C ASN A 211 -1.68 1.27 -8.12
N LEU A 212 -1.75 1.06 -9.43
CA LEU A 212 -2.17 -0.20 -10.03
C LEU A 212 -1.25 -1.37 -9.66
N ILE A 213 0.08 -1.18 -9.83
CA ILE A 213 1.05 -2.22 -9.49
C ILE A 213 1.10 -2.49 -7.99
N ALA A 214 0.93 -1.47 -7.15
CA ALA A 214 0.91 -1.61 -5.70
C ALA A 214 -0.32 -2.40 -5.21
N VAL A 215 -1.50 -2.07 -5.70
CA VAL A 215 -2.74 -2.81 -5.36
C VAL A 215 -2.61 -4.29 -5.77
N ASN A 216 -2.09 -4.57 -6.96
CA ASN A 216 -1.91 -5.94 -7.43
C ASN A 216 -0.86 -6.70 -6.61
N ALA A 217 0.26 -6.06 -6.25
CA ALA A 217 1.28 -6.68 -5.41
C ALA A 217 0.76 -7.02 -4.00
N LEU A 218 -0.01 -6.11 -3.38
CA LEU A 218 -0.61 -6.35 -2.07
C LEU A 218 -1.66 -7.47 -2.11
N ARG A 219 -2.43 -7.55 -3.18
CA ARG A 219 -3.38 -8.67 -3.40
C ARG A 219 -2.65 -9.99 -3.52
N GLN A 220 -1.56 -10.02 -4.27
CA GLN A 220 -0.73 -11.21 -4.42
C GLN A 220 -0.10 -11.64 -3.09
N GLN A 221 0.46 -10.70 -2.34
CA GLN A 221 1.03 -10.97 -1.02
C GLN A 221 0.01 -11.61 -0.07
N ARG A 222 -1.24 -11.15 -0.10
CA ARG A 222 -2.31 -11.71 0.74
C ARG A 222 -2.67 -13.14 0.35
N VAL A 223 -2.59 -13.49 -0.93
CA VAL A 223 -2.79 -14.87 -1.39
C VAL A 223 -1.65 -15.78 -0.93
N GLU A 224 -0.41 -15.29 -1.01
CA GLU A 224 0.78 -16.06 -0.66
C GLU A 224 0.96 -16.19 0.86
N ASN A 225 0.57 -15.16 1.62
CA ASN A 225 0.76 -15.07 3.06
C ASN A 225 -0.54 -14.61 3.76
N PRO A 226 -1.58 -15.44 3.80
CA PRO A 226 -2.90 -15.04 4.30
C PRO A 226 -2.92 -14.67 5.79
N ASP A 227 -1.97 -15.21 6.57
CA ASP A 227 -1.88 -14.97 8.02
C ASP A 227 -1.05 -13.72 8.37
N GLU A 228 -0.39 -13.10 7.39
CA GLU A 228 0.41 -11.90 7.62
C GLU A 228 -0.46 -10.64 7.57
N PRO A 229 -0.37 -9.74 8.58
CA PRO A 229 -1.11 -8.49 8.56
C PRO A 229 -0.61 -7.59 7.44
N VAL A 230 -1.53 -7.05 6.64
CA VAL A 230 -1.19 -6.03 5.65
C VAL A 230 -1.17 -4.67 6.30
N THR A 231 0.02 -4.11 6.47
CA THR A 231 0.26 -2.80 7.10
C THR A 231 0.18 -1.64 6.11
N ILE A 232 0.32 -1.94 4.81
CA ILE A 232 0.35 -0.94 3.75
C ILE A 232 -1.04 -0.76 3.16
N ASN A 233 -1.56 0.46 3.23
CA ASN A 233 -2.84 0.83 2.66
C ASN A 233 -2.63 1.67 1.39
N ILE A 234 -3.13 1.17 0.25
CA ILE A 234 -3.14 1.86 -1.05
C ILE A 234 -4.60 2.10 -1.44
N PRO A 235 -5.00 3.35 -1.73
CA PRO A 235 -6.36 3.67 -2.12
C PRO A 235 -6.79 2.98 -3.43
N PHE A 236 -8.06 2.62 -3.53
CA PHE A 236 -8.64 2.17 -4.79
C PHE A 236 -8.92 3.36 -5.71
N THR A 237 -8.71 3.16 -7.01
CA THR A 237 -9.01 4.13 -8.06
C THR A 237 -9.95 3.53 -9.11
N SER A 238 -10.45 4.35 -10.02
CA SER A 238 -11.28 3.88 -11.14
C SER A 238 -10.58 2.84 -12.03
N ASP A 239 -9.25 2.90 -12.13
CA ASP A 239 -8.49 2.02 -13.02
C ASP A 239 -8.31 0.61 -12.45
N ASN A 240 -8.31 0.46 -11.13
CA ASN A 240 -8.27 -0.85 -10.48
C ASN A 240 -9.65 -1.35 -10.04
N TYR A 241 -10.72 -0.59 -10.33
CA TYR A 241 -12.08 -0.87 -9.87
C TYR A 241 -12.59 -2.25 -10.32
N TYR A 242 -12.27 -2.66 -11.55
CA TYR A 242 -12.69 -3.93 -12.14
C TYR A 242 -11.57 -4.99 -12.18
N ALA A 243 -10.40 -4.69 -11.65
CA ALA A 243 -9.29 -5.62 -11.65
C ALA A 243 -9.57 -6.80 -10.71
N LYS A 244 -9.74 -8.00 -11.28
CA LYS A 244 -9.99 -9.25 -10.52
C LYS A 244 -8.77 -9.54 -9.62
N PRO A 245 -8.96 -9.61 -8.29
CA PRO A 245 -7.86 -9.91 -7.38
C PRO A 245 -7.41 -11.38 -7.52
N PRO A 246 -6.13 -11.69 -7.19
CA PRO A 246 -5.60 -13.05 -7.31
C PRO A 246 -6.33 -14.10 -6.48
N TYR A 247 -6.92 -13.70 -5.34
CA TYR A 247 -7.71 -14.59 -4.47
C TYR A 247 -9.15 -14.84 -4.97
N TRP A 248 -9.56 -14.18 -6.05
CA TRP A 248 -10.91 -14.33 -6.60
C TRP A 248 -11.03 -15.66 -7.34
N GLY A 249 -11.56 -16.69 -6.66
CA GLY A 249 -11.70 -18.05 -7.14
C GLY A 249 -13.06 -18.35 -7.77
N GLU A 250 -13.31 -19.65 -7.97
CA GLU A 250 -14.54 -20.13 -8.60
C GLU A 250 -15.80 -19.83 -7.79
N SER A 251 -15.73 -19.92 -6.46
CA SER A 251 -16.85 -19.57 -5.58
C SER A 251 -17.21 -18.10 -5.66
N HIS A 252 -16.22 -17.22 -5.77
CA HIS A 252 -16.46 -15.80 -6.00
C HIS A 252 -17.18 -15.55 -7.32
N ASP A 253 -16.70 -16.15 -8.42
CA ASP A 253 -17.34 -16.05 -9.72
C ASP A 253 -18.77 -16.58 -9.69
N LYS A 254 -18.98 -17.73 -9.01
CA LYS A 254 -20.27 -18.38 -8.91
C LYS A 254 -21.29 -17.53 -8.10
N TYR A 255 -20.90 -17.06 -6.92
CA TYR A 255 -21.84 -16.42 -5.99
C TYR A 255 -21.87 -14.91 -6.08
N LEU A 256 -20.73 -14.26 -6.34
CA LEU A 256 -20.60 -12.81 -6.34
C LEU A 256 -20.54 -12.23 -7.77
N GLY A 257 -20.22 -13.05 -8.76
CA GLY A 257 -20.11 -12.61 -10.16
C GLY A 257 -18.81 -11.86 -10.44
N ASN A 258 -18.90 -10.82 -11.27
CA ASN A 258 -17.73 -10.04 -11.64
C ASN A 258 -17.23 -9.15 -10.49
N TYR A 259 -15.94 -9.19 -10.24
CA TYR A 259 -15.33 -8.31 -9.24
C TYR A 259 -15.48 -6.84 -9.62
N SER A 260 -15.75 -6.02 -8.60
CA SER A 260 -15.55 -4.57 -8.64
C SER A 260 -15.35 -4.04 -7.20
N SER A 261 -14.65 -2.93 -7.04
CA SER A 261 -14.50 -2.30 -5.73
C SER A 261 -15.84 -1.79 -5.16
N GLY A 262 -16.81 -1.49 -6.03
CA GLY A 262 -18.18 -1.17 -5.63
C GLY A 262 -18.90 -2.38 -5.05
N LEU A 263 -18.62 -3.58 -5.55
CA LEU A 263 -19.11 -4.83 -4.98
C LEU A 263 -18.60 -5.02 -3.55
N PHE A 264 -17.31 -4.82 -3.32
CA PHE A 264 -16.73 -4.87 -1.98
C PHE A 264 -17.44 -3.92 -1.02
N ALA A 265 -17.59 -2.65 -1.40
CA ALA A 265 -18.27 -1.66 -0.55
C ALA A 265 -19.72 -2.06 -0.23
N SER A 266 -20.44 -2.62 -1.20
CA SER A 266 -21.82 -3.11 -1.03
C SER A 266 -21.88 -4.32 -0.11
N LEU A 267 -20.97 -5.28 -0.25
CA LEU A 267 -20.87 -6.46 0.59
C LEU A 267 -20.48 -6.11 2.04
N ALA A 268 -19.50 -5.22 2.22
CA ALA A 268 -19.10 -4.74 3.54
C ALA A 268 -20.29 -4.06 4.25
N SER A 269 -21.02 -3.20 3.55
CA SER A 269 -22.23 -2.56 4.08
C SER A 269 -23.31 -3.58 4.45
N ALA A 270 -23.59 -4.55 3.58
CA ALA A 270 -24.60 -5.59 3.80
C ALA A 270 -24.25 -6.50 4.98
N ALA A 271 -22.96 -6.83 5.12
CA ALA A 271 -22.46 -7.64 6.23
C ALA A 271 -22.34 -6.87 7.56
N GLY A 272 -22.53 -5.55 7.55
CA GLY A 272 -22.24 -4.69 8.69
C GLY A 272 -20.75 -4.71 9.07
N ALA A 273 -19.88 -5.03 8.13
CA ALA A 273 -18.46 -5.11 8.34
C ALA A 273 -17.84 -3.71 8.32
N ASN A 274 -17.14 -3.36 9.41
CA ASN A 274 -16.44 -2.10 9.51
C ASN A 274 -14.96 -2.28 9.11
N THR A 275 -14.73 -2.84 7.93
CA THR A 275 -13.39 -3.07 7.41
C THR A 275 -13.17 -2.33 6.11
N THR A 276 -11.98 -1.79 5.94
CA THR A 276 -11.46 -1.26 4.67
C THR A 276 -10.57 -2.28 3.97
N ASN A 277 -10.34 -3.43 4.61
CA ASN A 277 -9.53 -4.51 4.09
C ASN A 277 -10.39 -5.48 3.30
N GLU A 278 -10.30 -5.40 1.98
CA GLU A 278 -11.00 -6.26 1.04
C GLU A 278 -10.71 -7.75 1.27
N PHE A 279 -9.46 -8.08 1.56
CA PHE A 279 -9.06 -9.48 1.78
C PHE A 279 -9.64 -10.06 3.07
N GLU A 280 -9.79 -9.26 4.11
CA GLU A 280 -10.43 -9.70 5.37
C GLU A 280 -11.87 -10.15 5.11
N LEU A 281 -12.58 -9.49 4.19
CA LEU A 281 -13.96 -9.81 3.87
C LEU A 281 -14.09 -10.87 2.78
N LEU A 282 -13.24 -10.84 1.76
CA LEU A 282 -13.40 -11.60 0.52
C LEU A 282 -12.30 -12.66 0.30
N GLY A 283 -11.23 -12.64 1.09
CA GLY A 283 -10.05 -13.51 0.85
C GLY A 283 -10.28 -14.99 1.14
N ASP A 284 -11.23 -15.33 2.01
CA ASP A 284 -11.58 -16.71 2.32
C ASP A 284 -12.67 -17.23 1.36
N GLU A 285 -12.27 -18.01 0.38
CA GLU A 285 -13.19 -18.60 -0.60
C GLU A 285 -14.27 -19.47 0.05
N SER A 286 -13.97 -20.11 1.17
CA SER A 286 -14.94 -20.97 1.90
C SER A 286 -16.05 -20.15 2.58
N ALA A 287 -15.80 -18.88 2.91
CA ALA A 287 -16.76 -17.98 3.53
C ALA A 287 -17.65 -17.25 2.51
N VAL A 288 -17.36 -17.32 1.22
CA VAL A 288 -18.06 -16.56 0.16
C VAL A 288 -19.55 -16.88 0.14
N THR A 289 -19.93 -18.13 0.34
CA THR A 289 -21.34 -18.54 0.34
C THR A 289 -22.13 -17.88 1.48
N ASP A 290 -21.58 -17.83 2.69
CA ASP A 290 -22.23 -17.19 3.84
C ASP A 290 -22.26 -15.67 3.70
N LEU A 291 -21.22 -15.07 3.14
CA LEU A 291 -21.22 -13.66 2.78
C LEU A 291 -22.30 -13.35 1.75
N HIS A 292 -22.43 -14.17 0.72
CA HIS A 292 -23.49 -14.03 -0.27
C HIS A 292 -24.89 -14.13 0.35
N LYS A 293 -25.14 -15.12 1.22
CA LYS A 293 -26.40 -15.21 1.99
C LYS A 293 -26.71 -13.95 2.75
N THR A 294 -25.70 -13.44 3.47
CA THR A 294 -25.83 -12.20 4.26
C THR A 294 -26.18 -11.01 3.37
N ALA A 295 -25.50 -10.85 2.25
CA ALA A 295 -25.75 -9.78 1.30
C ALA A 295 -27.16 -9.86 0.70
N VAL A 296 -27.58 -11.06 0.30
CA VAL A 296 -28.92 -11.31 -0.24
C VAL A 296 -29.99 -10.99 0.81
N LYS A 297 -29.84 -11.45 2.06
CA LYS A 297 -30.78 -11.15 3.13
C LYS A 297 -30.89 -9.65 3.40
N ALA A 298 -29.76 -8.94 3.41
CA ALA A 298 -29.75 -7.49 3.58
C ALA A 298 -30.48 -6.78 2.42
N MET A 299 -30.27 -7.20 1.20
CA MET A 299 -30.93 -6.64 0.03
C MET A 299 -32.43 -6.98 0.02
N MET A 300 -32.84 -8.19 0.34
CA MET A 300 -34.25 -8.56 0.48
C MET A 300 -34.93 -7.77 1.57
N SER A 301 -34.23 -7.45 2.67
CA SER A 301 -34.74 -6.60 3.74
C SER A 301 -34.93 -5.15 3.28
N GLN A 302 -34.04 -4.63 2.44
CA GLN A 302 -34.24 -3.31 1.80
C GLN A 302 -35.42 -3.33 0.82
N TYR A 303 -35.64 -4.44 0.14
CA TYR A 303 -36.79 -4.67 -0.71
C TYR A 303 -38.11 -4.59 0.05
N ASN A 304 -38.11 -5.00 1.29
CA ASN A 304 -39.27 -4.89 2.18
C ASN A 304 -39.58 -3.45 2.60
N ASN A 305 -38.77 -2.48 2.23
CA ASN A 305 -39.03 -1.09 2.50
C ASN A 305 -39.61 -0.42 1.25
N TYR A 306 -40.68 0.34 1.38
CA TYR A 306 -41.34 1.07 0.28
C TYR A 306 -40.38 1.84 -0.64
N PHE A 307 -39.31 2.40 -0.06
CA PHE A 307 -38.25 3.11 -0.82
C PHE A 307 -37.15 2.17 -1.36
N GLY A 308 -37.05 0.95 -0.88
CA GLY A 308 -36.03 -0.01 -1.32
C GLY A 308 -36.24 -0.51 -2.75
N LEU A 309 -37.47 -0.48 -3.22
CA LEU A 309 -37.84 -0.78 -4.59
C LEU A 309 -37.10 0.11 -5.61
N TRP A 310 -36.90 1.37 -5.30
CA TRP A 310 -36.20 2.31 -6.17
C TRP A 310 -34.68 2.07 -6.24
N GLY A 311 -34.10 1.63 -5.13
CA GLY A 311 -32.68 1.30 -5.07
C GLY A 311 -32.32 0.02 -5.85
N LEU A 312 -33.27 -0.89 -5.98
CA LEU A 312 -33.07 -2.19 -6.60
C LEU A 312 -33.27 -2.21 -8.11
N THR A 313 -33.98 -1.26 -8.67
CA THR A 313 -34.11 -1.09 -10.14
C THR A 313 -32.83 -0.54 -10.77
N GLY A 314 -31.88 -0.07 -9.94
CA GLY A 314 -30.57 0.41 -10.37
C GLY A 314 -29.49 -0.68 -10.45
N ASN A 315 -28.26 -0.25 -10.47
CA ASN A 315 -27.06 -1.04 -10.73
C ASN A 315 -26.79 -2.21 -9.77
N MET A 316 -27.46 -2.30 -8.61
CA MET A 316 -27.21 -3.36 -7.62
C MET A 316 -27.59 -4.75 -8.12
N TYR A 317 -28.61 -4.90 -8.95
CA TYR A 317 -28.97 -6.20 -9.55
C TYR A 317 -27.91 -6.79 -10.46
N LYS A 318 -27.12 -5.95 -11.09
CA LYS A 318 -26.08 -6.38 -12.01
C LYS A 318 -24.79 -6.76 -11.32
N SER A 319 -24.66 -6.42 -10.03
CA SER A 319 -23.40 -6.60 -9.27
C SER A 319 -23.29 -7.95 -8.60
N TYR A 320 -24.41 -8.65 -8.37
CA TYR A 320 -24.44 -9.94 -7.69
C TYR A 320 -24.95 -11.04 -8.61
N ASN A 321 -24.38 -12.21 -8.50
CA ASN A 321 -24.94 -13.40 -9.14
C ASN A 321 -26.01 -14.06 -8.24
N TRP A 322 -27.27 -13.66 -8.38
CA TRP A 322 -28.39 -14.15 -7.59
C TRP A 322 -28.76 -15.61 -7.87
N THR A 323 -28.39 -16.10 -9.04
CA THR A 323 -28.81 -17.37 -9.56
C THR A 323 -28.49 -18.57 -8.68
N PRO A 324 -27.26 -18.74 -8.19
CA PRO A 324 -26.92 -19.91 -7.38
C PRO A 324 -27.77 -20.03 -6.13
N MET A 325 -28.05 -18.88 -5.49
CA MET A 325 -28.89 -18.81 -4.30
C MET A 325 -30.27 -19.44 -4.52
N TYR A 326 -30.95 -18.96 -5.57
CA TYR A 326 -32.33 -19.39 -5.82
C TYR A 326 -32.40 -20.80 -6.38
N ALA A 327 -31.42 -21.23 -7.15
CA ALA A 327 -31.33 -22.59 -7.67
C ALA A 327 -31.13 -23.65 -6.58
N GLU A 328 -30.31 -23.34 -5.60
CA GLU A 328 -29.97 -24.27 -4.50
C GLU A 328 -31.04 -24.28 -3.39
N MET A 329 -31.90 -23.26 -3.29
CA MET A 329 -32.97 -23.14 -2.27
C MET A 329 -32.47 -23.24 -0.81
N GLU A 330 -31.19 -22.97 -0.60
CA GLU A 330 -30.54 -23.11 0.72
C GLU A 330 -30.58 -21.82 1.56
N TYR A 331 -31.23 -20.79 1.07
CA TYR A 331 -31.20 -19.45 1.66
C TYR A 331 -32.52 -19.10 2.32
N ASP A 332 -32.42 -18.38 3.43
CA ASP A 332 -33.58 -17.74 4.02
C ASP A 332 -34.13 -16.68 3.09
N VAL A 333 -35.41 -16.67 2.89
CA VAL A 333 -36.09 -15.61 2.15
C VAL A 333 -36.80 -14.65 3.10
N VAL A 334 -36.80 -13.37 2.75
CA VAL A 334 -37.51 -12.35 3.49
C VAL A 334 -38.85 -12.13 2.83
N LYS A 335 -39.93 -12.16 3.61
CA LYS A 335 -41.30 -11.90 3.12
C LYS A 335 -41.36 -10.55 2.40
N PRO A 336 -41.77 -10.49 1.13
CA PRO A 336 -41.92 -9.24 0.42
C PRO A 336 -42.93 -8.31 1.08
N TYR A 337 -42.57 -7.04 1.24
CA TYR A 337 -43.42 -6.01 1.84
C TYR A 337 -44.80 -5.95 1.18
N HIS A 338 -44.83 -6.08 -0.13
CA HIS A 338 -46.06 -5.97 -0.92
C HIS A 338 -47.01 -7.16 -0.81
N TRP A 339 -46.60 -8.26 -0.16
CA TRP A 339 -47.48 -9.42 -0.02
C TRP A 339 -48.75 -9.13 0.84
N GLU A 340 -48.61 -8.25 1.82
CA GLU A 340 -49.71 -7.91 2.75
C GLU A 340 -50.06 -6.44 2.78
N ASN A 341 -49.28 -5.58 2.17
CA ASN A 341 -49.50 -4.15 2.29
C ASN A 341 -50.16 -3.58 1.02
N THR A 342 -51.38 -3.13 1.20
CA THR A 342 -52.21 -2.51 0.15
C THR A 342 -51.79 -1.08 -0.21
N TYR A 343 -50.67 -0.60 0.32
CA TYR A 343 -50.28 0.81 0.20
C TYR A 343 -50.00 1.30 -1.21
N ALA A 344 -49.79 0.41 -2.15
CA ALA A 344 -49.66 0.76 -3.57
C ALA A 344 -50.96 0.45 -4.35
N TYR A 345 -51.96 1.23 -4.12
CA TYR A 345 -53.20 1.25 -4.95
C TYR A 345 -53.79 -0.13 -5.32
N GLY A 346 -53.94 -1.02 -4.38
CA GLY A 346 -54.55 -2.32 -4.58
C GLY A 346 -53.60 -3.45 -4.98
N ALA A 347 -52.28 -3.20 -5.09
CA ALA A 347 -51.34 -4.24 -5.48
C ALA A 347 -51.25 -5.40 -4.46
N GLY A 348 -51.43 -5.13 -3.18
CA GLY A 348 -51.47 -6.16 -2.14
C GLY A 348 -52.66 -7.10 -2.31
N ASP A 349 -53.83 -6.59 -2.69
CA ASP A 349 -55.01 -7.41 -2.97
C ASP A 349 -54.79 -8.30 -4.17
N MET A 350 -54.12 -7.80 -5.22
CA MET A 350 -53.74 -8.58 -6.38
C MET A 350 -52.82 -9.74 -6.03
N ILE A 351 -51.75 -9.47 -5.23
CA ILE A 351 -50.82 -10.52 -4.82
C ILE A 351 -51.54 -11.61 -4.04
N SER A 352 -52.35 -11.23 -3.08
CA SER A 352 -53.15 -12.17 -2.27
C SER A 352 -54.17 -12.91 -3.13
N GLN A 353 -54.80 -12.25 -4.11
CA GLN A 353 -55.72 -12.84 -5.06
C GLN A 353 -55.08 -13.95 -5.91
N TYR A 354 -53.88 -13.66 -6.44
CA TYR A 354 -53.18 -14.61 -7.33
C TYR A 354 -52.37 -15.65 -6.56
N TYR A 355 -51.66 -15.26 -5.51
CA TYR A 355 -50.74 -16.17 -4.81
C TYR A 355 -51.27 -16.68 -3.48
N GLY A 356 -52.34 -16.10 -2.95
CA GLY A 356 -52.88 -16.45 -1.65
C GLY A 356 -52.01 -16.00 -0.50
N GLU A 357 -52.07 -16.74 0.61
CA GLU A 357 -51.30 -16.45 1.80
C GLU A 357 -49.79 -16.71 1.60
N TYR A 358 -48.96 -15.90 2.24
CA TYR A 358 -47.54 -16.08 2.26
C TYR A 358 -47.12 -17.31 3.05
N SER A 359 -46.22 -18.09 2.48
CA SER A 359 -45.34 -18.97 3.24
C SER A 359 -43.96 -18.94 2.63
N GLU A 360 -42.94 -19.19 3.47
CA GLU A 360 -41.55 -19.21 3.01
C GLU A 360 -41.33 -20.28 1.92
N GLU A 361 -41.91 -21.47 2.14
CA GLU A 361 -41.86 -22.57 1.16
C GLU A 361 -42.47 -22.17 -0.19
N LYS A 362 -43.64 -21.54 -0.16
CA LYS A 362 -44.29 -21.03 -1.40
C LYS A 362 -43.42 -20.01 -2.10
N TYR A 363 -42.86 -19.07 -1.35
CA TYR A 363 -42.03 -18.04 -1.96
C TYR A 363 -40.76 -18.59 -2.57
N LYS A 364 -40.07 -19.53 -1.90
CA LYS A 364 -38.92 -20.26 -2.48
C LYS A 364 -39.32 -21.03 -3.74
N PHE A 365 -40.44 -21.70 -3.72
CA PHE A 365 -40.99 -22.41 -4.89
C PHE A 365 -41.24 -21.45 -6.06
N MET A 366 -41.84 -20.28 -5.80
CA MET A 366 -42.12 -19.27 -6.82
C MET A 366 -40.82 -18.74 -7.43
N ILE A 367 -39.83 -18.40 -6.61
CA ILE A 367 -38.51 -17.95 -7.03
C ILE A 367 -37.87 -18.99 -7.96
N LYS A 368 -37.83 -20.25 -7.53
CA LYS A 368 -37.27 -21.35 -8.29
C LYS A 368 -37.95 -21.53 -9.64
N THR A 369 -39.29 -21.60 -9.62
CA THR A 369 -40.07 -21.79 -10.84
C THR A 369 -39.88 -20.66 -11.82
N TRP A 370 -39.82 -19.40 -11.33
CA TRP A 370 -39.65 -18.25 -12.22
C TRP A 370 -38.21 -18.18 -12.77
N LEU A 371 -37.21 -18.53 -11.98
CA LEU A 371 -35.84 -18.65 -12.41
C LEU A 371 -35.67 -19.71 -13.50
N GLU A 372 -36.26 -20.90 -13.34
CA GLU A 372 -36.23 -21.95 -14.34
C GLU A 372 -36.91 -21.52 -15.67
N LYS A 373 -37.99 -20.73 -15.59
CA LYS A 373 -38.68 -20.23 -16.75
C LYS A 373 -37.93 -19.10 -17.47
N GLN A 374 -37.39 -18.17 -16.76
CA GLN A 374 -36.74 -16.98 -17.32
C GLN A 374 -35.28 -17.19 -17.71
N GLY A 375 -34.65 -18.17 -17.10
CA GLY A 375 -33.19 -18.35 -17.17
C GLY A 375 -32.43 -17.32 -16.33
N THR A 376 -31.17 -17.63 -16.11
CA THR A 376 -30.33 -16.90 -15.15
C THR A 376 -30.01 -15.45 -15.55
N GLU A 377 -29.93 -15.20 -16.85
CA GLU A 377 -29.57 -13.87 -17.37
C GLU A 377 -30.74 -12.88 -17.33
N ASN A 378 -31.97 -13.39 -17.34
CA ASN A 378 -33.19 -12.60 -17.44
C ASN A 378 -34.02 -12.59 -16.16
N PHE A 379 -33.56 -13.29 -15.12
CA PHE A 379 -34.27 -13.38 -13.86
C PHE A 379 -34.28 -12.04 -13.12
N VAL A 380 -35.50 -11.55 -12.84
CA VAL A 380 -35.72 -10.36 -12.04
C VAL A 380 -36.82 -10.65 -11.03
N LEU A 381 -36.46 -10.64 -9.74
CA LEU A 381 -37.34 -11.00 -8.62
C LEU A 381 -38.63 -10.16 -8.62
N ILE A 382 -38.50 -8.87 -8.93
CA ILE A 382 -39.64 -7.94 -8.88
C ILE A 382 -40.73 -8.27 -9.93
N GLN A 383 -40.39 -8.96 -10.99
CA GLN A 383 -41.37 -9.34 -12.02
C GLN A 383 -42.49 -10.24 -11.47
N MET A 384 -42.24 -10.95 -10.37
CA MET A 384 -43.28 -11.76 -9.72
C MET A 384 -44.31 -10.94 -8.95
N PHE A 385 -44.00 -9.67 -8.68
CA PHE A 385 -44.84 -8.79 -7.89
C PHE A 385 -45.25 -7.61 -8.74
N PRO A 386 -46.55 -7.44 -9.02
CA PRO A 386 -47.01 -6.24 -9.69
C PRO A 386 -46.85 -5.08 -8.73
N VAL A 387 -45.90 -4.29 -8.97
CA VAL A 387 -45.80 -2.99 -8.32
C VAL A 387 -46.64 -2.06 -9.17
N CYS A 388 -47.90 -1.85 -8.76
CA CYS A 388 -48.61 -0.67 -9.21
C CYS A 388 -47.94 0.55 -8.60
N LEU A 389 -46.84 0.93 -9.15
CA LEU A 389 -46.36 2.29 -9.05
C LEU A 389 -47.38 3.15 -9.80
N SER A 390 -48.48 3.53 -9.17
CA SER A 390 -49.04 4.81 -9.52
C SER A 390 -48.06 5.82 -8.99
N THR A 391 -46.89 5.87 -9.58
CA THR A 391 -46.12 7.05 -9.55
C THR A 391 -46.97 8.12 -10.27
N TYR A 392 -47.62 8.86 -9.47
CA TYR A 392 -47.70 10.26 -9.76
C TYR A 392 -46.25 10.72 -9.67
N ASP A 393 -45.49 10.32 -10.67
CA ASP A 393 -44.20 10.94 -10.89
C ASP A 393 -44.55 12.37 -11.27
N TRP A 394 -44.19 13.28 -10.41
CA TRP A 394 -44.36 14.72 -10.66
C TRP A 394 -43.62 15.17 -11.92
N TRP A 395 -42.80 14.31 -12.52
CA TRP A 395 -41.87 14.59 -13.59
C TRP A 395 -42.13 13.85 -14.89
N SER A 396 -42.85 12.73 -14.90
CA SER A 396 -43.26 12.05 -16.12
C SER A 396 -44.59 11.32 -15.92
N ALA A 397 -45.54 11.56 -16.81
CA ALA A 397 -46.84 10.89 -16.81
C ALA A 397 -46.79 9.49 -17.44
N GLU A 398 -45.61 8.90 -17.59
CA GLU A 398 -45.42 7.60 -18.21
C GLU A 398 -45.21 6.51 -17.14
N TRP A 399 -46.04 5.48 -17.24
CA TRP A 399 -45.88 4.26 -16.49
C TRP A 399 -44.64 3.54 -16.99
N ASP A 400 -43.72 3.24 -16.10
CA ASP A 400 -42.64 2.31 -16.42
C ASP A 400 -43.24 0.90 -16.51
N SER A 401 -43.57 0.46 -17.74
CA SER A 401 -44.13 -0.85 -18.07
C SER A 401 -43.19 -2.01 -17.74
N THR A 402 -41.96 -1.72 -17.30
CA THR A 402 -40.96 -2.74 -16.96
C THR A 402 -41.15 -3.33 -15.56
N ILE A 403 -42.00 -2.76 -14.72
CA ILE A 403 -42.17 -3.17 -13.31
C ILE A 403 -43.48 -3.95 -13.09
N GLY A 404 -43.88 -4.78 -14.04
CA GLY A 404 -44.92 -5.77 -13.86
C GLY A 404 -46.30 -5.21 -13.58
N GLY A 405 -47.17 -5.24 -14.59
CA GLY A 405 -48.60 -4.98 -14.45
C GLY A 405 -49.40 -6.24 -14.11
N GLU A 406 -50.73 -6.13 -14.19
CA GLU A 406 -51.64 -7.26 -14.00
C GLU A 406 -51.33 -8.42 -14.96
N ASP A 407 -50.95 -8.14 -16.19
CA ASP A 407 -50.58 -9.17 -17.16
C ASP A 407 -49.35 -9.97 -16.75
N GLN A 408 -48.36 -9.31 -16.10
CA GLN A 408 -47.15 -9.97 -15.60
C GLN A 408 -47.47 -10.89 -14.43
N ILE A 409 -48.32 -10.50 -13.47
CA ILE A 409 -48.72 -11.37 -12.36
C ILE A 409 -49.53 -12.57 -12.88
N LYS A 410 -50.38 -12.37 -13.87
CA LYS A 410 -51.11 -13.48 -14.53
C LYS A 410 -50.15 -14.48 -15.16
N GLU A 411 -49.14 -14.00 -15.84
CA GLU A 411 -48.13 -14.86 -16.45
C GLU A 411 -47.34 -15.64 -15.39
N CYS A 412 -46.92 -14.99 -14.32
CA CYS A 412 -46.26 -15.62 -13.19
C CYS A 412 -47.13 -16.65 -12.51
N TYR A 413 -48.39 -16.29 -12.21
CA TYR A 413 -49.35 -17.20 -11.62
C TYR A 413 -49.56 -18.46 -12.49
N LYS A 414 -49.80 -18.30 -13.81
CA LYS A 414 -49.92 -19.43 -14.74
C LYS A 414 -48.73 -20.36 -14.68
N ALA A 415 -47.51 -19.81 -14.59
CA ALA A 415 -46.30 -20.61 -14.49
C ALA A 415 -46.21 -21.34 -13.14
N PHE A 416 -46.50 -20.65 -12.04
CA PHE A 416 -46.46 -21.26 -10.71
C PHE A 416 -47.52 -22.31 -10.51
N LYS A 417 -48.76 -22.04 -10.95
CA LYS A 417 -49.88 -22.98 -10.87
C LYS A 417 -49.60 -24.23 -11.68
N ALA A 418 -49.10 -24.09 -12.92
CA ALA A 418 -48.73 -25.23 -13.75
C ALA A 418 -47.64 -26.11 -13.12
N ALA A 419 -46.61 -25.49 -12.57
CA ALA A 419 -45.55 -26.23 -11.88
C ALA A 419 -46.04 -26.89 -10.58
N TYR A 420 -46.89 -26.22 -9.82
CA TYR A 420 -47.53 -26.75 -8.61
C TYR A 420 -48.42 -27.96 -8.91
N ASP A 421 -49.29 -27.86 -9.93
CA ASP A 421 -50.23 -28.91 -10.34
C ASP A 421 -49.51 -30.13 -10.96
N ALA A 422 -48.33 -29.91 -11.53
CA ALA A 422 -47.50 -31.01 -12.08
C ALA A 422 -46.80 -31.83 -10.98
N ALA A 423 -46.70 -31.32 -9.77
CA ALA A 423 -46.08 -32.03 -8.67
C ALA A 423 -47.01 -33.09 -8.07
N PRO A 424 -46.49 -34.18 -7.50
CA PRO A 424 -47.32 -35.16 -6.81
C PRO A 424 -48.13 -34.54 -5.68
N ALA A 425 -49.35 -35.01 -5.46
CA ALA A 425 -50.20 -34.51 -4.38
C ALA A 425 -49.52 -34.65 -3.03
N GLY A 426 -49.53 -33.57 -2.26
CA GLY A 426 -48.85 -33.49 -0.94
C GLY A 426 -47.35 -33.17 -0.97
N THR A 427 -46.80 -32.83 -2.13
CA THR A 427 -45.40 -32.38 -2.24
C THR A 427 -45.15 -31.06 -1.46
N TYR A 428 -46.13 -30.19 -1.46
CA TYR A 428 -46.02 -28.85 -0.84
C TYR A 428 -47.01 -28.69 0.29
N SER A 429 -46.64 -27.90 1.31
CA SER A 429 -47.51 -27.57 2.45
C SER A 429 -48.44 -26.37 2.19
N PHE A 430 -48.27 -25.71 1.06
CA PHE A 430 -49.07 -24.55 0.64
C PHE A 430 -49.98 -24.86 -0.55
N THR A 431 -50.91 -23.95 -0.85
CA THR A 431 -51.80 -24.02 -2.03
C THR A 431 -51.80 -22.69 -2.78
N PHE A 432 -52.07 -22.73 -4.06
CA PHE A 432 -52.43 -21.55 -4.87
C PHE A 432 -53.96 -21.42 -4.97
N PRO A 433 -54.49 -20.18 -5.04
CA PRO A 433 -55.90 -19.96 -5.34
C PRO A 433 -56.27 -20.59 -6.70
N GLU A 434 -57.51 -21.09 -6.84
CA GLU A 434 -58.04 -21.56 -8.14
C GLU A 434 -58.65 -20.37 -8.86
N LEU A 435 -57.93 -19.87 -9.87
CA LEU A 435 -58.39 -18.74 -10.68
C LEU A 435 -58.60 -19.16 -12.12
N ASN A 436 -59.69 -18.67 -12.67
CA ASN A 436 -60.02 -18.85 -14.10
C ASN A 436 -59.43 -17.67 -14.87
N ILE A 437 -58.17 -17.81 -15.31
CA ILE A 437 -57.44 -16.77 -16.01
C ILE A 437 -57.39 -17.16 -17.50
N GLU A 438 -58.11 -16.40 -18.32
CA GLU A 438 -58.05 -16.52 -19.77
C GLU A 438 -56.76 -16.00 -20.38
#